data_cf9427721ae7baadb6615cfd9ddeb214
#
_entry.id   cf9427721ae7baadb6615cfd9ddeb214
#
_cell.length_a   1.000
_cell.length_b   1.000
_cell.length_c   1.000
_cell.angle_alpha   90.00
_cell.angle_beta   90.00
_cell.angle_gamma   90.00
#
_symmetry.space_group_name_H-M   'P 1'
#
loop_
_entity.id
_entity.type
_entity.pdbx_description
1 polymer ?
#
loop_
_entity_poly.entity_id
_entity_poly.type
_entity_poly.pdbx_seq_one_letter_code
_entity_poly.pdbx_strand_id
1 'polypeptide(L)'
;MNPFVRTQSVISGLRVSVVAAVLILALLVQLQLFGVRYAYSLSGLIQMFVIWLLSPPATYFYFNSNLDKALILKVAAPLAIAVTAVGLLYTALTGGLLGLELIVLGYLFEPIAGISIFLTLREFSPESYMFIVGAFAYTLGLPLYFFDFGYLAMIGDAVKLSGLLILIRRLSR
;
A
#
# COMPACT_ATOMS: atom_id res chain seq x y z
N MET A 1 -4.44 -13.76 -25.70
CA MET A 1 -4.75 -13.88 -24.25
C MET A 1 -6.13 -13.25 -24.01
N ASN A 2 -7.05 -13.97 -23.34
CA ASN A 2 -8.46 -13.60 -23.25
C ASN A 2 -8.64 -12.32 -22.38
N PRO A 3 -9.38 -11.26 -22.84
CA PRO A 3 -9.59 -10.05 -22.06
C PRO A 3 -10.24 -10.30 -20.68
N PHE A 4 -11.07 -11.34 -20.56
CA PHE A 4 -11.69 -11.75 -19.30
C PHE A 4 -10.67 -12.17 -18.22
N VAL A 5 -9.61 -12.87 -18.60
CA VAL A 5 -8.55 -13.32 -17.66
C VAL A 5 -7.77 -12.12 -17.11
N ARG A 6 -7.60 -11.07 -17.93
CA ARG A 6 -6.88 -9.85 -17.57
C ARG A 6 -7.63 -9.02 -16.54
N THR A 7 -8.95 -8.90 -16.69
CA THR A 7 -9.80 -8.17 -15.73
C THR A 7 -9.85 -8.90 -14.39
N GLN A 8 -9.93 -10.23 -14.37
CA GLN A 8 -9.89 -11.01 -13.13
C GLN A 8 -8.59 -10.83 -12.36
N SER A 9 -7.44 -10.75 -13.05
CA SER A 9 -6.15 -10.53 -12.38
C SER A 9 -6.08 -9.15 -11.72
N VAL A 10 -6.56 -8.09 -12.38
CA VAL A 10 -6.66 -6.74 -11.78
C VAL A 10 -7.56 -6.79 -10.54
N ILE A 11 -8.76 -7.38 -10.64
CA ILE A 11 -9.69 -7.49 -9.51
C ILE A 11 -9.05 -8.24 -8.34
N SER A 12 -8.32 -9.33 -8.61
CA SER A 12 -7.63 -10.09 -7.55
C SER A 12 -6.56 -9.25 -6.88
N GLY A 13 -5.76 -8.50 -7.65
CA GLY A 13 -4.79 -7.55 -7.12
C GLY A 13 -5.44 -6.48 -6.23
N LEU A 14 -6.54 -5.87 -6.71
CA LEU A 14 -7.30 -4.88 -5.93
C LEU A 14 -7.87 -5.48 -4.63
N ARG A 15 -8.36 -6.74 -4.65
CA ARG A 15 -8.86 -7.40 -3.43
C ARG A 15 -7.77 -7.58 -2.38
N VAL A 16 -6.57 -8.02 -2.79
CA VAL A 16 -5.44 -8.14 -1.87
C VAL A 16 -5.04 -6.76 -1.35
N SER A 17 -5.03 -5.73 -2.21
CA SER A 17 -4.76 -4.35 -1.81
C SER A 17 -5.78 -3.80 -0.81
N VAL A 18 -7.07 -4.17 -0.92
CA VAL A 18 -8.09 -3.81 0.09
C VAL A 18 -7.77 -4.43 1.43
N VAL A 19 -7.42 -5.72 1.47
CA VAL A 19 -7.05 -6.38 2.74
C VAL A 19 -5.83 -5.69 3.36
N ALA A 20 -4.81 -5.39 2.56
CA ALA A 20 -3.64 -4.66 3.01
C ALA A 20 -4.01 -3.27 3.56
N ALA A 21 -4.83 -2.49 2.84
CA ALA A 21 -5.26 -1.15 3.26
C ALA A 21 -6.04 -1.19 4.59
N VAL A 22 -6.92 -2.16 4.80
CA VAL A 22 -7.63 -2.32 6.10
C VAL A 22 -6.64 -2.58 7.24
N LEU A 23 -5.65 -3.44 7.03
CA LEU A 23 -4.63 -3.73 8.06
C LEU A 23 -3.70 -2.53 8.29
N ILE A 24 -3.35 -1.81 7.22
CA ILE A 24 -2.59 -0.54 7.30
C ILE A 24 -3.38 0.47 8.11
N LEU A 25 -4.65 0.70 7.80
CA LEU A 25 -5.47 1.67 8.54
C LEU A 25 -5.56 1.31 10.03
N ALA A 26 -5.71 0.02 10.36
CA ALA A 26 -5.69 -0.44 11.73
C ALA A 26 -4.35 -0.17 12.43
N LEU A 27 -3.22 -0.40 11.75
CA LEU A 27 -1.88 -0.08 12.26
C LEU A 27 -1.72 1.43 12.48
N LEU A 28 -2.15 2.26 11.53
CA LEU A 28 -2.07 3.72 11.60
C LEU A 28 -2.85 4.27 12.79
N VAL A 29 -4.06 3.73 13.06
CA VAL A 29 -4.85 4.08 14.25
C VAL A 29 -4.11 3.71 15.52
N GLN A 30 -3.50 2.53 15.59
CA GLN A 30 -2.73 2.09 16.76
C GLN A 30 -1.49 2.96 16.98
N LEU A 31 -0.77 3.34 15.90
CA LEU A 31 0.34 4.28 15.98
C LEU A 31 -0.10 5.66 16.47
N GLN A 32 -1.30 6.12 16.08
CA GLN A 32 -1.84 7.40 16.55
C GLN A 32 -2.23 7.35 18.03
N LEU A 33 -2.74 6.21 18.52
CA LEU A 33 -3.18 6.05 19.91
C LEU A 33 -2.04 5.78 20.90
N PHE A 34 -1.05 4.99 20.48
CA PHE A 34 0.03 4.49 21.33
C PHE A 34 1.41 5.11 21.00
N GLY A 35 1.46 6.00 20.00
CA GLY A 35 2.69 6.61 19.51
C GLY A 35 3.53 5.66 18.63
N VAL A 36 4.59 6.21 18.02
CA VAL A 36 5.51 5.46 17.14
C VAL A 36 6.16 4.27 17.84
N ARG A 37 6.26 4.30 19.18
CA ARG A 37 6.80 3.17 19.97
C ARG A 37 6.02 1.87 19.79
N TYR A 38 4.75 1.94 19.42
CA TYR A 38 3.95 0.75 19.12
C TYR A 38 4.56 -0.08 17.98
N ALA A 39 5.21 0.56 17.00
CA ALA A 39 5.88 -0.13 15.89
C ALA A 39 6.98 -1.10 16.36
N TYR A 40 7.60 -0.86 17.52
CA TYR A 40 8.63 -1.73 18.10
C TYR A 40 8.04 -2.84 18.98
N SER A 41 6.76 -2.80 19.29
CA SER A 41 6.10 -3.86 20.05
C SER A 41 5.99 -5.14 19.22
N LEU A 42 5.92 -6.30 19.89
CA LEU A 42 5.75 -7.57 19.19
C LEU A 42 4.49 -7.56 18.31
N SER A 43 3.38 -7.00 18.80
CA SER A 43 2.12 -6.88 18.03
C SER A 43 2.26 -5.95 16.82
N GLY A 44 2.93 -4.82 16.96
CA GLY A 44 3.22 -3.90 15.86
C GLY A 44 4.10 -4.54 14.80
N LEU A 45 5.17 -5.23 15.21
CA LEU A 45 6.06 -5.96 14.30
C LEU A 45 5.31 -7.06 13.54
N ILE A 46 4.53 -7.91 14.24
CA ILE A 46 3.74 -8.96 13.59
C ILE A 46 2.78 -8.35 12.57
N GLN A 47 2.07 -7.27 12.93
CA GLN A 47 1.13 -6.61 12.04
C GLN A 47 1.83 -6.05 10.79
N MET A 48 2.98 -5.38 10.94
CA MET A 48 3.77 -4.88 9.82
C MET A 48 4.28 -6.02 8.92
N PHE A 49 4.72 -7.15 9.48
CA PHE A 49 5.10 -8.33 8.71
C PHE A 49 3.92 -8.93 7.94
N VAL A 50 2.72 -9.02 8.54
CA VAL A 50 1.52 -9.51 7.87
C VAL A 50 1.13 -8.60 6.71
N ILE A 51 1.18 -7.28 6.90
CA ILE A 51 0.93 -6.31 5.83
C ILE A 51 1.95 -6.48 4.70
N TRP A 52 3.24 -6.59 5.04
CA TRP A 52 4.30 -6.79 4.04
C TRP A 52 4.10 -8.08 3.25
N LEU A 53 3.69 -9.19 3.89
CA LEU A 53 3.42 -10.47 3.23
C LEU A 53 2.29 -10.41 2.20
N LEU A 54 1.41 -9.41 2.24
CA LEU A 54 0.38 -9.20 1.23
C LEU A 54 0.91 -8.51 -0.04
N SER A 55 2.08 -7.88 0.02
CA SER A 55 2.65 -7.15 -1.12
C SER A 55 3.09 -8.06 -2.28
N PRO A 56 3.79 -9.21 -2.06
CA PRO A 56 4.14 -10.13 -3.14
C PRO A 56 2.92 -10.70 -3.91
N PRO A 57 1.86 -11.22 -3.27
CA PRO A 57 0.69 -11.71 -4.00
C PRO A 57 -0.05 -10.59 -4.74
N ALA A 58 -0.19 -9.40 -4.17
CA ALA A 58 -0.76 -8.26 -4.89
C ALA A 58 0.05 -7.93 -6.14
N THR A 59 1.37 -7.84 -6.01
CA THR A 59 2.30 -7.57 -7.11
C THR A 59 2.22 -8.66 -8.18
N TYR A 60 2.14 -9.93 -7.80
CA TYR A 60 1.99 -11.05 -8.73
C TYR A 60 0.72 -10.91 -9.59
N PHE A 61 -0.43 -10.59 -9.00
CA PHE A 61 -1.66 -10.37 -9.75
C PHE A 61 -1.54 -9.19 -10.71
N TYR A 62 -0.94 -8.08 -10.30
CA TYR A 62 -0.73 -6.92 -11.17
C TYR A 62 0.28 -7.19 -12.29
N PHE A 63 1.33 -7.98 -12.06
CA PHE A 63 2.29 -8.38 -13.10
C PHE A 63 1.65 -9.23 -14.19
N ASN A 64 0.65 -10.05 -13.83
CA ASN A 64 -0.10 -10.88 -14.76
C ASN A 64 -1.28 -10.13 -15.40
N SER A 65 -1.46 -8.84 -15.09
CA SER A 65 -2.45 -7.98 -15.73
C SER A 65 -1.81 -7.19 -16.88
N ASN A 66 -2.64 -6.69 -17.79
CA ASN A 66 -2.18 -5.83 -18.87
C ASN A 66 -2.35 -4.37 -18.46
N LEU A 67 -1.40 -3.86 -17.67
CA LEU A 67 -1.46 -2.49 -17.15
C LEU A 67 -0.82 -1.51 -18.13
N ASP A 68 -1.39 -0.29 -18.20
CA ASP A 68 -0.77 0.84 -18.86
C ASP A 68 0.55 1.20 -18.15
N LYS A 69 1.62 1.41 -18.96
CA LYS A 69 2.95 1.70 -18.45
C LYS A 69 3.41 0.72 -17.36
N ALA A 70 3.17 -0.58 -17.57
CA ALA A 70 3.47 -1.66 -16.61
C ALA A 70 4.92 -1.63 -16.09
N LEU A 71 5.87 -1.02 -16.81
CA LEU A 71 7.27 -0.91 -16.39
C LEU A 71 7.39 -0.13 -15.08
N ILE A 72 6.56 0.89 -14.85
CA ILE A 72 6.58 1.67 -13.60
C ILE A 72 6.31 0.75 -12.41
N LEU A 73 5.26 -0.06 -12.50
CA LEU A 73 4.92 -1.02 -11.44
C LEU A 73 5.98 -2.12 -11.32
N LYS A 74 6.50 -2.63 -12.44
CA LYS A 74 7.52 -3.70 -12.46
C LYS A 74 8.84 -3.29 -11.80
N VAL A 75 9.13 -2.00 -11.74
CA VAL A 75 10.33 -1.47 -11.06
C VAL A 75 9.99 -1.05 -9.64
N ALA A 76 8.94 -0.23 -9.45
CA ALA A 76 8.64 0.36 -8.16
C ALA A 76 8.14 -0.68 -7.13
N ALA A 77 7.31 -1.66 -7.52
CA ALA A 77 6.78 -2.63 -6.56
C ALA A 77 7.85 -3.57 -5.96
N PRO A 78 8.79 -4.16 -6.74
CA PRO A 78 9.90 -4.91 -6.14
C PRO A 78 10.81 -4.07 -5.25
N LEU A 79 11.06 -2.81 -5.61
CA LEU A 79 11.84 -1.88 -4.76
C LEU A 79 11.11 -1.61 -3.45
N ALA A 80 9.80 -1.34 -3.49
CA ALA A 80 8.97 -1.17 -2.30
C ALA A 80 9.11 -2.39 -1.37
N ILE A 81 8.91 -3.59 -1.92
CA ILE A 81 8.96 -4.84 -1.17
C ILE A 81 10.36 -5.05 -0.56
N ALA A 82 11.43 -4.85 -1.33
CA ALA A 82 12.79 -5.10 -0.88
C ALA A 82 13.22 -4.10 0.22
N VAL A 83 12.98 -2.79 0.00
CA VAL A 83 13.36 -1.75 0.97
C VAL A 83 12.56 -1.91 2.25
N THR A 84 11.24 -2.17 2.17
CA THR A 84 10.40 -2.42 3.35
C THR A 84 10.85 -3.68 4.09
N ALA A 85 11.23 -4.76 3.39
CA ALA A 85 11.75 -5.97 4.03
C ALA A 85 13.01 -5.70 4.85
N VAL A 86 13.97 -4.96 4.28
CA VAL A 86 15.19 -4.56 4.98
C VAL A 86 14.85 -3.72 6.22
N GLY A 87 13.93 -2.76 6.08
CA GLY A 87 13.46 -1.94 7.20
C GLY A 87 12.81 -2.78 8.31
N LEU A 88 11.94 -3.72 7.96
CA LEU A 88 11.28 -4.62 8.91
C LEU A 88 12.29 -5.50 9.67
N LEU A 89 13.22 -6.12 8.94
CA LEU A 89 14.26 -6.94 9.54
C LEU A 89 15.15 -6.11 10.47
N TYR A 90 15.56 -4.93 10.03
CA TYR A 90 16.36 -4.03 10.85
C TYR A 90 15.61 -3.60 12.12
N THR A 91 14.32 -3.21 12.00
CA THR A 91 13.49 -2.86 13.16
C THR A 91 13.37 -4.04 14.14
N ALA A 92 13.11 -5.25 13.64
CA ALA A 92 12.94 -6.43 14.46
C ALA A 92 14.23 -6.85 15.20
N LEU A 93 15.40 -6.68 14.57
CA LEU A 93 16.68 -7.11 15.12
C LEU A 93 17.33 -6.08 16.06
N THR A 94 17.13 -4.78 15.79
CA THR A 94 17.86 -3.70 16.48
C THR A 94 16.96 -2.79 17.31
N GLY A 95 15.66 -2.74 17.00
CA GLY A 95 14.76 -1.72 17.56
C GLY A 95 15.14 -0.28 17.15
N GLY A 96 15.98 -0.13 16.12
CA GLY A 96 16.51 1.16 15.69
C GLY A 96 15.56 1.95 14.81
N LEU A 97 15.59 3.29 14.93
CA LEU A 97 14.77 4.21 14.15
C LEU A 97 14.99 4.08 12.63
N LEU A 98 16.23 3.81 12.21
CA LEU A 98 16.58 3.60 10.80
C LEU A 98 15.69 2.53 10.13
N GLY A 99 15.26 1.51 10.87
CA GLY A 99 14.37 0.49 10.33
C GLY A 99 13.00 1.07 9.95
N LEU A 100 12.42 1.93 10.78
CA LEU A 100 11.15 2.61 10.48
C LEU A 100 11.32 3.61 9.33
N GLU A 101 12.43 4.32 9.25
CA GLU A 101 12.73 5.24 8.14
C GLU A 101 12.82 4.47 6.81
N LEU A 102 13.44 3.28 6.80
CA LEU A 102 13.49 2.41 5.63
C LEU A 102 12.10 1.87 5.26
N ILE A 103 11.26 1.52 6.24
CA ILE A 103 9.87 1.12 5.98
C ILE A 103 9.13 2.26 5.31
N VAL A 104 9.20 3.48 5.84
CA VAL A 104 8.57 4.67 5.26
C VAL A 104 9.08 4.93 3.84
N LEU A 105 10.40 4.83 3.62
CA LEU A 105 11.00 4.97 2.29
C LEU A 105 10.46 3.91 1.32
N GLY A 106 10.34 2.67 1.75
CA GLY A 106 9.76 1.59 0.95
C GLY A 106 8.32 1.88 0.54
N TYR A 107 7.52 2.40 1.46
CA TYR A 107 6.13 2.77 1.17
C TYR A 107 6.00 3.93 0.18
N LEU A 108 6.98 4.82 0.03
CA LEU A 108 6.95 5.88 -0.99
C LEU A 108 6.97 5.32 -2.42
N PHE A 109 7.44 4.10 -2.63
CA PHE A 109 7.37 3.43 -3.95
C PHE A 109 5.97 2.85 -4.23
N GLU A 110 5.11 2.67 -3.23
CA GLU A 110 3.75 2.14 -3.42
C GLU A 110 2.89 3.02 -4.35
N PRO A 111 2.72 4.34 -4.12
CA PRO A 111 1.95 5.18 -5.03
C PRO A 111 2.60 5.30 -6.41
N ILE A 112 3.94 5.23 -6.50
CA ILE A 112 4.63 5.21 -7.79
C ILE A 112 4.22 3.95 -8.59
N ALA A 113 4.24 2.78 -7.96
CA ALA A 113 3.71 1.55 -8.56
C ALA A 113 2.22 1.68 -8.91
N GLY A 114 1.45 2.34 -8.04
CA GLY A 114 0.03 2.62 -8.22
C GLY A 114 -0.32 3.46 -9.45
N ILE A 115 0.64 4.25 -9.99
CA ILE A 115 0.43 5.03 -11.23
C ILE A 115 0.01 4.12 -12.39
N SER A 116 0.62 2.94 -12.54
CA SER A 116 0.25 2.01 -13.62
C SER A 116 -1.19 1.50 -13.46
N ILE A 117 -1.62 1.24 -12.25
CA ILE A 117 -2.98 0.81 -11.92
C ILE A 117 -3.97 1.96 -12.20
N PHE A 118 -3.63 3.16 -11.74
CA PHE A 118 -4.44 4.37 -11.98
C PHE A 118 -4.62 4.65 -13.47
N LEU A 119 -3.54 4.63 -14.26
CA LEU A 119 -3.61 4.89 -15.69
C LEU A 119 -4.51 3.87 -16.41
N THR A 120 -4.46 2.61 -16.00
CA THR A 120 -5.28 1.54 -16.55
C THR A 120 -6.76 1.70 -16.19
N LEU A 121 -7.05 2.25 -15.00
CA LEU A 121 -8.41 2.37 -14.47
C LEU A 121 -8.93 3.82 -14.49
N ARG A 122 -8.25 4.75 -15.18
CA ARG A 122 -8.59 6.18 -15.19
C ARG A 122 -9.99 6.49 -15.76
N GLU A 123 -10.54 5.60 -16.58
CA GLU A 123 -11.91 5.72 -17.10
C GLU A 123 -12.97 5.58 -15.99
N PHE A 124 -12.62 4.92 -14.87
CA PHE A 124 -13.46 4.82 -13.68
C PHE A 124 -13.19 6.00 -12.73
N SER A 125 -13.36 7.21 -13.24
CA SER A 125 -13.34 8.43 -12.43
C SER A 125 -14.69 8.60 -11.69
N PRO A 126 -14.72 9.11 -10.44
CA PRO A 126 -13.61 9.64 -9.63
C PRO A 126 -12.84 8.61 -8.79
N GLU A 127 -13.21 7.33 -8.80
CA GLU A 127 -12.70 6.30 -7.88
C GLU A 127 -11.20 6.01 -8.09
N SER A 128 -10.74 6.04 -9.34
CA SER A 128 -9.32 5.89 -9.65
C SER A 128 -8.48 7.06 -9.11
N TYR A 129 -9.05 8.27 -9.10
CA TYR A 129 -8.42 9.44 -8.46
C TYR A 129 -8.40 9.32 -6.93
N MET A 130 -9.47 8.84 -6.31
CA MET A 130 -9.48 8.56 -4.87
C MET A 130 -8.39 7.55 -4.50
N PHE A 131 -8.23 6.49 -5.30
CA PHE A 131 -7.16 5.51 -5.10
C PHE A 131 -5.78 6.17 -5.13
N ILE A 132 -5.44 6.89 -6.21
CA ILE A 132 -4.06 7.41 -6.37
C ILE A 132 -3.76 8.58 -5.44
N VAL A 133 -4.69 9.54 -5.28
CA VAL A 133 -4.52 10.68 -4.38
C VAL A 133 -4.45 10.20 -2.94
N GLY A 134 -5.31 9.25 -2.55
CA GLY A 134 -5.27 8.62 -1.24
C GLY A 134 -3.95 7.90 -0.98
N ALA A 135 -3.40 7.18 -1.97
CA ALA A 135 -2.12 6.50 -1.85
C ALA A 135 -0.96 7.50 -1.63
N PHE A 136 -0.92 8.61 -2.37
CA PHE A 136 0.08 9.65 -2.14
C PHE A 136 -0.09 10.33 -0.78
N ALA A 137 -1.32 10.72 -0.40
CA ALA A 137 -1.59 11.35 0.89
C ALA A 137 -1.21 10.43 2.06
N TYR A 138 -1.53 9.15 1.97
CA TYR A 138 -1.16 8.13 2.95
C TYR A 138 0.36 8.05 3.10
N THR A 139 1.10 7.82 2.03
CA THR A 139 2.54 7.58 2.11
C THR A 139 3.33 8.84 2.48
N LEU A 140 2.94 10.01 1.96
CA LEU A 140 3.53 11.29 2.36
C LEU A 140 3.18 11.69 3.80
N GLY A 141 2.09 11.17 4.33
CA GLY A 141 1.67 11.35 5.72
C GLY A 141 2.44 10.46 6.72
N LEU A 142 3.06 9.35 6.28
CA LEU A 142 3.78 8.44 7.19
C LEU A 142 4.89 9.12 7.99
N PRO A 143 5.76 9.97 7.40
CA PRO A 143 6.81 10.65 8.17
C PRO A 143 6.25 11.54 9.30
N LEU A 144 5.01 12.00 9.19
CA LEU A 144 4.40 12.88 10.19
C LEU A 144 4.12 12.15 11.53
N TYR A 145 4.10 10.82 11.55
CA TYR A 145 4.02 10.04 12.79
C TYR A 145 5.21 10.28 13.72
N PHE A 146 6.39 10.61 13.17
CA PHE A 146 7.54 10.98 13.99
C PHE A 146 7.35 12.30 14.76
N PHE A 147 6.32 13.08 14.40
CA PHE A 147 5.93 14.34 15.02
C PHE A 147 4.54 14.25 15.68
N ASP A 148 4.04 13.04 15.95
CA ASP A 148 2.71 12.75 16.52
C ASP A 148 1.53 13.31 15.69
N PHE A 149 1.72 13.51 14.37
CA PHE A 149 0.74 14.07 13.45
C PHE A 149 0.41 13.11 12.31
N GLY A 150 -0.11 11.90 12.66
CA GLY A 150 -0.40 10.84 11.68
C GLY A 150 -1.73 10.95 10.93
N TYR A 151 -2.55 11.96 11.19
CA TYR A 151 -3.92 12.08 10.63
C TYR A 151 -3.93 12.11 9.09
N LEU A 152 -2.93 12.73 8.45
CA LEU A 152 -2.85 12.77 6.99
C LEU A 152 -2.72 11.37 6.39
N ALA A 153 -1.90 10.52 7.00
CA ALA A 153 -1.75 9.14 6.55
C ALA A 153 -3.06 8.35 6.72
N MET A 154 -3.74 8.51 7.86
CA MET A 154 -5.01 7.83 8.13
C MET A 154 -6.09 8.24 7.13
N ILE A 155 -6.26 9.55 6.90
CA ILE A 155 -7.24 10.07 5.92
C ILE A 155 -6.87 9.59 4.51
N GLY A 156 -5.60 9.67 4.14
CA GLY A 156 -5.11 9.21 2.84
C GLY A 156 -5.43 7.74 2.60
N ASP A 157 -5.14 6.87 3.58
CA ASP A 157 -5.42 5.43 3.44
C ASP A 157 -6.93 5.14 3.42
N ALA A 158 -7.74 5.84 4.20
CA ALA A 158 -9.20 5.72 4.16
C ALA A 158 -9.78 6.13 2.79
N VAL A 159 -9.26 7.20 2.18
CA VAL A 159 -9.65 7.64 0.82
C VAL A 159 -9.21 6.59 -0.21
N LYS A 160 -7.96 6.09 -0.13
CA LYS A 160 -7.44 5.02 -0.98
C LYS A 160 -8.32 3.76 -0.89
N LEU A 161 -8.63 3.32 0.33
CA LEU A 161 -9.47 2.15 0.60
C LEU A 161 -10.87 2.32 -0.02
N SER A 162 -11.49 3.48 0.15
CA SER A 162 -12.79 3.78 -0.45
C SER A 162 -12.74 3.69 -1.97
N GLY A 163 -11.72 4.27 -2.61
CA GLY A 163 -11.50 4.17 -4.05
C GLY A 163 -11.36 2.72 -4.53
N LEU A 164 -10.55 1.90 -3.82
CA LEU A 164 -10.35 0.49 -4.12
C LEU A 164 -11.66 -0.32 -4.06
N LEU A 165 -12.46 -0.12 -3.01
CA LEU A 165 -13.73 -0.84 -2.82
C LEU A 165 -14.73 -0.53 -3.94
N ILE A 166 -14.85 0.74 -4.33
CA ILE A 166 -15.78 1.14 -5.39
C ILE A 166 -15.28 0.63 -6.76
N LEU A 167 -13.96 0.68 -7.02
CA LEU A 167 -13.36 0.13 -8.24
C LEU A 167 -13.65 -1.37 -8.39
N ILE A 168 -13.47 -2.15 -7.33
CA ILE A 168 -13.80 -3.60 -7.35
C ILE A 168 -15.26 -3.80 -7.68
N ARG A 169 -16.16 -3.04 -7.03
CA ARG A 169 -17.61 -3.15 -7.28
C ARG A 169 -17.99 -2.82 -8.74
N ARG A 170 -17.33 -1.83 -9.35
CA ARG A 170 -17.57 -1.46 -10.76
C ARG A 170 -17.04 -2.50 -11.74
N LEU A 171 -15.82 -3.04 -11.48
CA LEU A 171 -15.18 -4.03 -12.35
C LEU A 171 -15.81 -5.42 -12.24
N SER A 172 -16.59 -5.69 -11.18
CA SER A 172 -17.26 -6.98 -10.96
C SER A 172 -18.68 -7.03 -11.52
N ARG A 173 -19.17 -5.93 -12.12
CA ARG A 173 -20.46 -5.84 -12.82
C ARG A 173 -20.28 -6.06 -14.31
#